data_6eb90ce96a855ad614fd0cb52c9a494f
#
_entry.id   6eb90ce96a855ad614fd0cb52c9a494f
#
_cell.length_a   1.000
_cell.length_b   1.000
_cell.length_c   1.000
_cell.angle_alpha   90.00
_cell.angle_beta   90.00
_cell.angle_gamma   90.00
#
_symmetry.space_group_name_H-M   'P 1'
#
loop_
_entity.id
_entity.type
_entity.pdbx_description
1 polymer ?
#
loop_
_entity_poly.entity_id
_entity_poly.type
_entity_poly.pdbx_seq_one_letter_code
_entity_poly.pdbx_strand_id
1 'polypeptide(L)'
;KTKEYNISNAGKGYLPQVSLSAKASYQSDVTEIPVDLPGIDIRGIRKDQYQAMLQLDQVVWDGGNIRARKEVTRATSEVDKQKLEVDMYAINERVNQLFFGILLLKEQLKQNQLMQEELQRNYDNVAAYVKNGIANQADLDAVKVEQLNNIQQRHTLEATYRAYGEMLKIMINHPTPLTENTLKKPDVNALLYKGEAYS
;
A
#
# COMPACT_ATOMS: atom_id res chain seq x y z
N LYS A 1 11.70 12.68 3.45
CA LYS A 1 12.96 12.81 2.67
C LYS A 1 12.70 13.36 1.26
N THR A 2 11.88 12.71 0.41
CA THR A 2 11.61 13.18 -0.97
C THR A 2 11.04 14.61 -1.01
N LYS A 3 10.14 14.95 -0.09
CA LYS A 3 9.52 16.28 0.00
C LYS A 3 10.51 17.39 0.38
N GLU A 4 11.40 17.12 1.30
CA GLU A 4 12.49 18.05 1.69
C GLU A 4 13.43 18.32 0.52
N TYR A 5 13.75 17.27 -0.26
CA TYR A 5 14.53 17.41 -1.49
C TYR A 5 13.81 18.27 -2.53
N ASN A 6 12.50 18.10 -2.71
CA ASN A 6 11.72 18.89 -3.66
C ASN A 6 11.68 20.37 -3.28
N ILE A 7 11.50 20.71 -2.00
CA ILE A 7 11.53 22.09 -1.50
C ILE A 7 12.94 22.68 -1.66
N SER A 8 13.98 21.93 -1.31
CA SER A 8 15.37 22.34 -1.51
C SER A 8 15.66 22.57 -2.99
N ASN A 9 15.21 21.68 -3.85
CA ASN A 9 15.43 21.75 -5.31
C ASN A 9 14.70 22.93 -5.95
N ALA A 10 13.49 23.26 -5.49
CA ALA A 10 12.75 24.44 -5.95
C ALA A 10 13.49 25.76 -5.67
N GLY A 11 14.31 25.81 -4.60
CA GLY A 11 15.15 26.98 -4.29
C GLY A 11 16.45 27.06 -5.09
N LYS A 12 16.88 25.98 -5.74
CA LYS A 12 18.16 25.94 -6.48
C LYS A 12 18.12 26.63 -7.85
N GLY A 13 16.94 27.11 -8.28
CA GLY A 13 16.82 27.84 -9.55
C GLY A 13 17.68 29.10 -9.67
N TYR A 14 18.18 29.67 -8.55
CA TYR A 14 19.14 30.78 -8.55
C TYR A 14 20.60 30.33 -8.68
N LEU A 15 20.89 29.02 -8.57
CA LEU A 15 22.25 28.52 -8.74
C LEU A 15 22.65 28.51 -10.22
N PRO A 16 23.95 28.80 -10.51
CA PRO A 16 24.45 28.68 -11.87
C PRO A 16 24.25 27.26 -12.43
N GLN A 17 23.72 27.19 -13.64
CA GLN A 17 23.56 25.96 -14.39
C GLN A 17 24.69 25.85 -15.41
N VAL A 18 25.47 24.78 -15.35
CA VAL A 18 26.57 24.55 -16.28
C VAL A 18 26.15 23.42 -17.22
N SER A 19 26.17 23.69 -18.51
CA SER A 19 25.94 22.71 -19.52
C SER A 19 27.11 22.59 -20.49
N LEU A 20 27.48 21.34 -20.83
CA LEU A 20 28.49 21.04 -21.85
C LEU A 20 27.80 20.35 -23.01
N SER A 21 27.89 20.94 -24.18
CA SER A 21 27.39 20.33 -25.42
C SER A 21 28.55 20.14 -26.41
N ALA A 22 28.54 19.01 -27.10
CA ALA A 22 29.47 18.71 -28.18
C ALA A 22 28.68 18.29 -29.41
N LYS A 23 29.03 18.84 -30.56
CA LYS A 23 28.44 18.50 -31.86
C LYS A 23 29.57 18.16 -32.83
N ALA A 24 29.42 17.06 -33.50
CA ALA A 24 30.24 16.68 -34.66
C ALA A 24 29.33 16.57 -35.87
N SER A 25 29.70 17.18 -36.98
CA SER A 25 28.99 17.07 -38.24
C SER A 25 29.97 16.79 -39.40
N TYR A 26 29.56 15.88 -40.24
CA TYR A 26 30.25 15.57 -41.47
C TYR A 26 29.33 15.90 -42.66
N GLN A 27 29.83 16.73 -43.59
CA GLN A 27 29.11 17.09 -44.80
C GLN A 27 29.80 16.38 -45.98
N SER A 28 29.07 15.55 -46.73
CA SER A 28 29.57 14.87 -47.91
C SER A 28 29.91 15.85 -49.03
N ASP A 29 29.22 16.97 -49.07
CA ASP A 29 29.43 18.03 -50.08
C ASP A 29 29.55 19.39 -49.37
N VAL A 30 30.54 20.19 -49.75
CA VAL A 30 30.72 21.55 -49.21
C VAL A 30 30.58 22.53 -50.38
N THR A 31 29.94 23.67 -50.13
CA THR A 31 29.81 24.74 -51.10
C THR A 31 31.20 25.29 -51.42
N GLU A 32 31.69 25.05 -52.59
CA GLU A 32 32.88 25.69 -53.12
C GLU A 32 32.42 27.00 -53.79
N ILE A 33 33.06 28.12 -53.42
CA ILE A 33 32.84 29.38 -54.08
C ILE A 33 33.79 29.42 -55.28
N PRO A 34 33.30 29.33 -56.51
CA PRO A 34 34.13 29.30 -57.68
C PRO A 34 34.55 30.74 -58.07
N VAL A 35 35.36 31.40 -57.21
CA VAL A 35 35.91 32.74 -57.49
C VAL A 35 37.41 32.67 -57.31
N ASP A 36 38.09 32.67 -58.41
CA ASP A 36 39.54 32.74 -58.47
C ASP A 36 39.99 34.23 -58.42
N LEU A 37 40.35 34.68 -57.19
CA LEU A 37 40.87 36.02 -56.99
C LEU A 37 42.41 35.94 -56.91
N PRO A 38 43.16 36.62 -57.79
CA PRO A 38 44.60 36.62 -57.75
C PRO A 38 45.17 37.13 -56.43
N GLY A 39 45.78 36.21 -55.63
CA GLY A 39 46.42 36.54 -54.35
C GLY A 39 45.61 36.24 -53.09
N ILE A 40 44.43 35.61 -53.21
CA ILE A 40 43.61 35.21 -52.04
C ILE A 40 43.33 33.72 -52.16
N ASP A 41 43.97 32.93 -51.30
CA ASP A 41 43.71 31.49 -51.14
C ASP A 41 42.43 31.31 -50.28
N ILE A 42 41.28 31.11 -50.95
CA ILE A 42 39.99 30.82 -50.31
C ILE A 42 39.97 29.31 -50.02
N ARG A 43 40.45 28.91 -48.84
CA ARG A 43 40.34 27.51 -48.38
C ARG A 43 38.87 27.16 -48.17
N GLY A 44 38.41 26.17 -48.91
CA GLY A 44 37.06 25.62 -48.75
C GLY A 44 36.77 25.16 -47.31
N ILE A 45 35.50 25.21 -46.93
CA ILE A 45 35.02 24.76 -45.58
C ILE A 45 35.36 23.27 -45.44
N ARG A 46 35.96 22.88 -44.33
CA ARG A 46 36.25 21.48 -44.04
C ARG A 46 34.96 20.65 -43.98
N LYS A 47 34.99 19.45 -44.52
CA LYS A 47 33.85 18.52 -44.53
C LYS A 47 33.47 18.07 -43.10
N ASP A 48 34.43 18.00 -42.22
CA ASP A 48 34.29 17.65 -40.80
C ASP A 48 34.34 18.92 -39.95
N GLN A 49 33.28 19.10 -39.15
CA GLN A 49 33.14 20.23 -38.21
C GLN A 49 32.90 19.67 -36.81
N TYR A 50 33.71 20.13 -35.88
CA TYR A 50 33.57 19.78 -34.45
C TYR A 50 33.33 21.08 -33.67
N GLN A 51 32.33 21.03 -32.81
CA GLN A 51 32.00 22.15 -31.92
C GLN A 51 31.83 21.60 -30.49
N ALA A 52 32.53 22.21 -29.57
CA ALA A 52 32.33 22.01 -28.13
C ALA A 52 31.91 23.35 -27.53
N MET A 53 30.86 23.37 -26.74
CA MET A 53 30.35 24.59 -26.09
C MET A 53 30.13 24.32 -24.62
N LEU A 54 30.72 25.12 -23.79
CA LEU A 54 30.46 25.19 -22.35
C LEU A 54 29.59 26.42 -22.11
N GLN A 55 28.39 26.21 -21.61
CA GLN A 55 27.42 27.28 -21.32
C GLN A 55 27.18 27.36 -19.82
N LEU A 56 27.19 28.56 -19.27
CA LEU A 56 26.84 28.86 -17.91
C LEU A 56 25.63 29.79 -17.91
N ASP A 57 24.53 29.28 -17.39
CA ASP A 57 23.27 30.04 -17.26
C ASP A 57 23.01 30.33 -15.77
N GLN A 58 22.78 31.59 -15.44
CA GLN A 58 22.41 31.98 -14.10
C GLN A 58 21.28 33.00 -14.12
N VAL A 59 20.21 32.67 -13.38
CA VAL A 59 19.11 33.60 -13.15
C VAL A 59 19.51 34.60 -12.08
N VAL A 60 19.67 35.89 -12.46
CA VAL A 60 20.01 36.99 -11.55
C VAL A 60 18.76 37.57 -10.90
N TRP A 61 17.69 37.67 -11.67
CA TRP A 61 16.38 38.14 -11.21
C TRP A 61 15.25 37.56 -12.06
N ASP A 62 14.23 37.03 -11.42
CA ASP A 62 13.13 36.33 -12.06
C ASP A 62 11.74 36.89 -11.68
N GLY A 63 11.70 38.10 -11.11
CA GLY A 63 10.45 38.68 -10.61
C GLY A 63 9.83 37.98 -9.41
N GLY A 64 10.63 37.13 -8.70
CA GLY A 64 10.13 36.36 -7.54
C GLY A 64 9.47 35.00 -7.87
N ASN A 65 9.55 34.55 -9.11
CA ASN A 65 8.92 33.30 -9.56
C ASN A 65 9.49 32.08 -8.81
N ILE A 66 10.82 31.99 -8.66
CA ILE A 66 11.46 30.89 -7.93
C ILE A 66 11.02 30.88 -6.45
N ARG A 67 10.89 32.05 -5.83
CA ARG A 67 10.40 32.16 -4.45
C ARG A 67 8.94 31.75 -4.35
N ALA A 68 8.08 32.21 -5.23
CA ALA A 68 6.67 31.82 -5.27
C ALA A 68 6.52 30.30 -5.50
N ARG A 69 7.30 29.73 -6.43
CA ARG A 69 7.33 28.29 -6.69
C ARG A 69 7.75 27.48 -5.46
N LYS A 70 8.74 27.96 -4.72
CA LYS A 70 9.16 27.34 -3.46
C LYS A 70 8.05 27.36 -2.41
N GLU A 71 7.32 28.46 -2.27
CA GLU A 71 6.19 28.55 -1.33
C GLU A 71 5.02 27.64 -1.75
N VAL A 72 4.69 27.55 -3.04
CA VAL A 72 3.71 26.59 -3.57
C VAL A 72 4.14 25.15 -3.26
N THR A 73 5.41 24.81 -3.50
CA THR A 73 5.94 23.47 -3.20
C THR A 73 5.86 23.16 -1.70
N ARG A 74 6.12 24.14 -0.84
CA ARG A 74 5.99 24.01 0.61
C ARG A 74 4.55 23.78 1.02
N ALA A 75 3.60 24.58 0.51
CA ALA A 75 2.18 24.45 0.79
C ALA A 75 1.63 23.07 0.33
N THR A 76 2.00 22.64 -0.88
CA THR A 76 1.65 21.29 -1.39
C THR A 76 2.21 20.19 -0.50
N SER A 77 3.45 20.35 -0.01
CA SER A 77 4.07 19.39 0.90
C SER A 77 3.31 19.29 2.23
N GLU A 78 2.76 20.39 2.74
CA GLU A 78 1.96 20.39 3.97
C GLU A 78 0.59 19.73 3.74
N VAL A 79 -0.08 20.03 2.62
CA VAL A 79 -1.32 19.33 2.23
C VAL A 79 -1.11 17.80 2.13
N ASP A 80 -0.04 17.36 1.49
CA ASP A 80 0.28 15.95 1.41
C ASP A 80 0.57 15.31 2.76
N LYS A 81 1.16 16.06 3.72
CA LYS A 81 1.40 15.59 5.07
C LYS A 81 0.07 15.37 5.82
N GLN A 82 -0.85 16.31 5.71
CA GLN A 82 -2.19 16.17 6.27
C GLN A 82 -2.96 15.01 5.64
N LYS A 83 -2.84 14.84 4.32
CA LYS A 83 -3.43 13.69 3.63
C LYS A 83 -2.88 12.37 4.12
N LEU A 84 -1.57 12.28 4.37
CA LEU A 84 -0.97 11.07 4.95
C LEU A 84 -1.55 10.76 6.34
N GLU A 85 -1.79 11.77 7.16
CA GLU A 85 -2.43 11.60 8.47
C GLU A 85 -3.85 11.02 8.34
N VAL A 86 -4.66 11.55 7.42
CA VAL A 86 -6.00 11.02 7.12
C VAL A 86 -5.93 9.57 6.62
N ASP A 87 -5.00 9.26 5.72
CA ASP A 87 -4.79 7.90 5.21
C ASP A 87 -4.39 6.92 6.34
N MET A 88 -3.60 7.38 7.30
CA MET A 88 -3.23 6.59 8.50
C MET A 88 -4.43 6.27 9.39
N TYR A 89 -5.40 7.19 9.54
CA TYR A 89 -6.64 6.90 10.26
C TYR A 89 -7.44 5.79 9.59
N ALA A 90 -7.60 5.84 8.27
CA ALA A 90 -8.31 4.81 7.51
C ALA A 90 -7.64 3.43 7.64
N ILE A 91 -6.30 3.39 7.65
CA ILE A 91 -5.54 2.14 7.88
C ILE A 91 -5.78 1.61 9.30
N ASN A 92 -5.72 2.48 10.32
CA ASN A 92 -5.96 2.09 11.70
C ASN A 92 -7.37 1.53 11.90
N GLU A 93 -8.38 2.16 11.30
CA GLU A 93 -9.75 1.66 11.32
C GLU A 93 -9.85 0.25 10.72
N ARG A 94 -9.22 0.02 9.57
CA ARG A 94 -9.25 -1.27 8.90
C ARG A 94 -8.50 -2.36 9.69
N VAL A 95 -7.39 -2.02 10.33
CA VAL A 95 -6.66 -2.92 11.25
C VAL A 95 -7.56 -3.30 12.43
N ASN A 96 -8.26 -2.33 13.04
CA ASN A 96 -9.18 -2.56 14.14
C ASN A 96 -10.34 -3.48 13.72
N GLN A 97 -10.95 -3.24 12.56
CA GLN A 97 -12.02 -4.08 12.01
C GLN A 97 -11.57 -5.54 11.83
N LEU A 98 -10.39 -5.76 11.26
CA LEU A 98 -9.82 -7.10 11.10
C LEU A 98 -9.52 -7.74 12.46
N PHE A 99 -8.92 -7.00 13.38
CA PHE A 99 -8.58 -7.49 14.71
C PHE A 99 -9.83 -7.95 15.50
N PHE A 100 -10.84 -7.09 15.57
CA PHE A 100 -12.09 -7.45 16.24
C PHE A 100 -12.88 -8.53 15.50
N GLY A 101 -12.81 -8.55 14.16
CA GLY A 101 -13.38 -9.62 13.35
C GLY A 101 -12.76 -10.99 13.67
N ILE A 102 -11.45 -11.05 13.83
CA ILE A 102 -10.74 -12.29 14.23
C ILE A 102 -11.19 -12.75 15.63
N LEU A 103 -11.31 -11.83 16.58
CA LEU A 103 -11.77 -12.17 17.93
C LEU A 103 -13.21 -12.69 17.92
N LEU A 104 -14.09 -12.08 17.13
CA LEU A 104 -15.47 -12.53 16.97
C LEU A 104 -15.54 -13.92 16.35
N LEU A 105 -14.78 -14.17 15.28
CA LEU A 105 -14.72 -15.47 14.62
C LEU A 105 -14.19 -16.57 15.56
N LYS A 106 -13.25 -16.24 16.42
CA LYS A 106 -12.75 -17.16 17.45
C LYS A 106 -13.85 -17.57 18.44
N GLU A 107 -14.65 -16.60 18.91
CA GLU A 107 -15.79 -16.92 19.81
C GLU A 107 -16.88 -17.73 19.07
N GLN A 108 -17.15 -17.41 17.82
CA GLN A 108 -18.09 -18.18 16.96
C GLN A 108 -17.62 -19.63 16.74
N LEU A 109 -16.33 -19.85 16.51
CA LEU A 109 -15.76 -21.21 16.40
C LEU A 109 -15.93 -21.99 17.71
N LYS A 110 -15.74 -21.35 18.86
CA LYS A 110 -15.96 -21.96 20.16
C LYS A 110 -17.43 -22.34 20.36
N GLN A 111 -18.38 -21.45 20.02
CA GLN A 111 -19.81 -21.73 20.08
C GLN A 111 -20.20 -22.87 19.14
N ASN A 112 -19.66 -22.89 17.92
CA ASN A 112 -19.90 -23.98 16.97
C ASN A 112 -19.39 -25.32 17.48
N GLN A 113 -18.26 -25.33 18.19
CA GLN A 113 -17.74 -26.55 18.82
C GLN A 113 -18.68 -27.05 19.91
N LEU A 114 -19.18 -26.19 20.80
CA LEU A 114 -20.16 -26.57 21.82
C LEU A 114 -21.45 -27.12 21.21
N MET A 115 -21.94 -26.49 20.14
CA MET A 115 -23.08 -26.97 19.38
C MET A 115 -22.85 -28.36 18.76
N GLN A 116 -21.64 -28.61 18.25
CA GLN A 116 -21.26 -29.91 17.71
C GLN A 116 -21.30 -31.01 18.79
N GLU A 117 -20.84 -30.70 19.99
CA GLU A 117 -20.88 -31.63 21.11
C GLU A 117 -22.34 -31.93 21.57
N GLU A 118 -23.20 -30.92 21.54
CA GLU A 118 -24.62 -31.07 21.85
C GLU A 118 -25.35 -31.92 20.79
N LEU A 119 -25.12 -31.61 19.52
CA LEU A 119 -25.67 -32.39 18.40
C LEU A 119 -25.20 -33.85 18.42
N GLN A 120 -23.95 -34.10 18.86
CA GLN A 120 -23.46 -35.48 19.02
C GLN A 120 -24.22 -36.21 20.14
N ARG A 121 -24.41 -35.60 21.30
CA ARG A 121 -25.21 -36.16 22.39
C ARG A 121 -26.63 -36.43 21.95
N ASN A 122 -27.27 -35.50 21.21
CA ASN A 122 -28.62 -35.69 20.66
C ASN A 122 -28.67 -36.83 19.68
N TYR A 123 -27.69 -36.92 18.78
CA TYR A 123 -27.59 -38.06 17.84
C TYR A 123 -27.52 -39.41 18.57
N ASP A 124 -26.68 -39.53 19.60
CA ASP A 124 -26.50 -40.74 20.38
C ASP A 124 -27.82 -41.15 21.09
N ASN A 125 -28.57 -40.17 21.63
CA ASN A 125 -29.86 -40.38 22.26
C ASN A 125 -30.91 -40.88 21.25
N VAL A 126 -31.05 -40.20 20.10
CA VAL A 126 -32.00 -40.57 19.06
C VAL A 126 -31.63 -41.92 18.48
N ALA A 127 -30.34 -42.23 18.27
CA ALA A 127 -29.90 -43.55 17.83
C ALA A 127 -30.31 -44.67 18.80
N ALA A 128 -30.21 -44.43 20.12
CA ALA A 128 -30.69 -45.34 21.14
C ALA A 128 -32.24 -45.54 21.07
N TYR A 129 -32.99 -44.47 20.82
CA TYR A 129 -34.46 -44.55 20.67
C TYR A 129 -34.85 -45.31 19.43
N VAL A 130 -34.18 -45.12 18.28
CA VAL A 130 -34.42 -45.89 17.06
C VAL A 130 -34.13 -47.37 17.30
N LYS A 131 -33.00 -47.70 17.97
CA LYS A 131 -32.62 -49.05 18.30
C LYS A 131 -33.69 -49.77 19.18
N ASN A 132 -34.34 -49.00 20.06
CA ASN A 132 -35.37 -49.52 20.96
C ASN A 132 -36.81 -49.44 20.34
N GLY A 133 -36.96 -49.03 19.09
CA GLY A 133 -38.25 -48.89 18.42
C GLY A 133 -39.14 -47.74 18.89
N ILE A 134 -38.55 -46.76 19.60
CA ILE A 134 -39.26 -45.57 20.14
C ILE A 134 -39.27 -44.41 19.13
N ALA A 135 -38.25 -44.31 18.29
CA ALA A 135 -38.15 -43.31 17.22
C ALA A 135 -37.93 -43.99 15.87
N ASN A 136 -38.09 -43.23 14.79
CA ASN A 136 -37.90 -43.75 13.42
C ASN A 136 -36.54 -43.31 12.82
N GLN A 137 -36.16 -43.93 11.71
CA GLN A 137 -34.90 -43.60 11.04
C GLN A 137 -34.87 -42.17 10.52
N ALA A 138 -35.99 -41.57 10.12
CA ALA A 138 -36.06 -40.20 9.65
C ALA A 138 -35.68 -39.18 10.74
N ASP A 139 -36.00 -39.49 12.02
CA ASP A 139 -35.59 -38.63 13.15
C ASP A 139 -34.05 -38.61 13.32
N LEU A 140 -33.42 -39.79 13.15
CA LEU A 140 -31.97 -39.93 13.22
C LEU A 140 -31.29 -39.20 12.04
N ASP A 141 -31.86 -39.36 10.85
CA ASP A 141 -31.35 -38.68 9.64
C ASP A 141 -31.47 -37.18 9.74
N ALA A 142 -32.55 -36.65 10.37
CA ALA A 142 -32.69 -35.20 10.62
C ALA A 142 -31.56 -34.65 11.51
N VAL A 143 -31.25 -35.34 12.62
CA VAL A 143 -30.11 -34.93 13.50
C VAL A 143 -28.78 -35.03 12.75
N LYS A 144 -28.64 -36.05 11.87
CA LYS A 144 -27.44 -36.18 11.05
C LYS A 144 -27.24 -35.00 10.09
N VAL A 145 -28.32 -34.52 9.47
CA VAL A 145 -28.30 -33.33 8.61
C VAL A 145 -27.86 -32.10 9.40
N GLU A 146 -28.36 -31.91 10.63
CA GLU A 146 -27.93 -30.79 11.49
C GLU A 146 -26.46 -30.89 11.85
N GLN A 147 -25.93 -32.08 12.15
CA GLN A 147 -24.50 -32.28 12.37
C GLN A 147 -23.66 -31.84 11.15
N LEU A 148 -24.06 -32.26 9.96
CA LEU A 148 -23.37 -31.95 8.72
C LEU A 148 -23.40 -30.43 8.43
N ASN A 149 -24.53 -29.77 8.66
CA ASN A 149 -24.68 -28.32 8.54
C ASN A 149 -23.74 -27.59 9.49
N ASN A 150 -23.65 -28.04 10.75
CA ASN A 150 -22.76 -27.46 11.74
C ASN A 150 -21.28 -27.64 11.36
N ILE A 151 -20.89 -28.79 10.81
CA ILE A 151 -19.54 -29.03 10.28
C ILE A 151 -19.23 -28.09 9.11
N GLN A 152 -20.16 -27.93 8.17
CA GLN A 152 -20.01 -27.01 7.04
C GLN A 152 -19.83 -25.56 7.52
N GLN A 153 -20.62 -25.12 8.50
CA GLN A 153 -20.49 -23.80 9.10
C GLN A 153 -19.11 -23.61 9.75
N ARG A 154 -18.61 -24.61 10.46
CA ARG A 154 -17.27 -24.60 11.05
C ARG A 154 -16.20 -24.38 10.00
N HIS A 155 -16.22 -25.12 8.88
CA HIS A 155 -15.25 -24.94 7.80
C HIS A 155 -15.28 -23.53 7.23
N THR A 156 -16.46 -22.94 7.08
CA THR A 156 -16.61 -21.55 6.62
C THR A 156 -16.00 -20.55 7.61
N LEU A 157 -16.27 -20.73 8.90
CA LEU A 157 -15.70 -19.90 9.96
C LEU A 157 -14.16 -20.02 10.02
N GLU A 158 -13.61 -21.24 9.92
CA GLU A 158 -12.18 -21.50 9.91
C GLU A 158 -11.49 -20.86 8.70
N ALA A 159 -12.11 -20.97 7.51
CA ALA A 159 -11.58 -20.34 6.30
C ALA A 159 -11.55 -18.81 6.42
N THR A 160 -12.64 -18.22 6.94
CA THR A 160 -12.73 -16.76 7.16
C THR A 160 -11.74 -16.29 8.22
N TYR A 161 -11.59 -17.05 9.32
CA TYR A 161 -10.62 -16.77 10.37
C TYR A 161 -9.19 -16.71 9.83
N ARG A 162 -8.80 -17.70 9.01
CA ARG A 162 -7.49 -17.74 8.36
C ARG A 162 -7.30 -16.57 7.40
N ALA A 163 -8.31 -16.26 6.58
CA ALA A 163 -8.25 -15.15 5.63
C ALA A 163 -8.04 -13.80 6.35
N TYR A 164 -8.78 -13.55 7.43
CA TYR A 164 -8.62 -12.33 8.23
C TYR A 164 -7.25 -12.26 8.90
N GLY A 165 -6.73 -13.39 9.39
CA GLY A 165 -5.38 -13.48 9.95
C GLY A 165 -4.28 -13.12 8.95
N GLU A 166 -4.36 -13.64 7.73
CA GLU A 166 -3.41 -13.29 6.66
C GLU A 166 -3.55 -11.84 6.20
N MET A 167 -4.76 -11.30 6.10
CA MET A 167 -4.98 -9.88 5.79
C MET A 167 -4.36 -8.97 6.86
N LEU A 168 -4.59 -9.27 8.14
CA LEU A 168 -4.03 -8.50 9.24
C LEU A 168 -2.50 -8.56 9.23
N LYS A 169 -1.93 -9.74 9.04
CA LYS A 169 -0.48 -9.96 8.92
C LYS A 169 0.16 -9.10 7.82
N ILE A 170 -0.46 -9.07 6.64
CA ILE A 170 0.01 -8.24 5.52
C ILE A 170 -0.07 -6.75 5.88
N MET A 171 -1.18 -6.31 6.48
CA MET A 171 -1.36 -4.89 6.82
C MET A 171 -0.38 -4.38 7.87
N ILE A 172 -0.05 -5.19 8.88
CA ILE A 172 0.93 -4.82 9.92
C ILE A 172 2.37 -5.17 9.55
N ASN A 173 2.59 -5.72 8.35
CA ASN A 173 3.91 -6.17 7.86
C ASN A 173 4.63 -7.11 8.85
N HIS A 174 3.88 -8.05 9.43
CA HIS A 174 4.42 -8.99 10.41
C HIS A 174 4.95 -10.25 9.73
N PRO A 175 6.21 -10.64 9.92
CA PRO A 175 6.83 -11.75 9.19
C PRO A 175 6.34 -13.13 9.61
N THR A 176 5.86 -13.28 10.86
CA THR A 176 5.40 -14.57 11.40
C THR A 176 3.88 -14.72 11.36
N PRO A 177 3.35 -15.95 11.27
CA PRO A 177 1.91 -16.19 11.39
C PRO A 177 1.41 -15.65 12.74
N LEU A 178 0.24 -14.97 12.70
CA LEU A 178 -0.43 -14.54 13.92
C LEU A 178 -0.98 -15.79 14.63
N THR A 179 -0.27 -16.24 15.66
CA THR A 179 -0.71 -17.35 16.51
C THR A 179 -1.74 -16.86 17.53
N GLU A 180 -2.52 -17.79 18.06
CA GLU A 180 -3.58 -17.55 19.06
C GLU A 180 -3.11 -16.73 20.28
N ASN A 181 -1.84 -16.86 20.64
CA ASN A 181 -1.24 -16.15 21.79
C ASN A 181 -0.82 -14.70 21.46
N THR A 182 -0.75 -14.30 20.20
CA THR A 182 -0.37 -12.95 19.79
C THR A 182 -1.55 -11.97 19.81
N LEU A 183 -2.77 -12.46 19.66
CA LEU A 183 -3.99 -11.65 19.66
C LEU A 183 -4.64 -11.69 21.06
N LYS A 184 -4.23 -10.76 21.91
CA LYS A 184 -4.85 -10.62 23.25
C LYS A 184 -6.14 -9.83 23.14
N LYS A 185 -7.20 -10.33 23.80
CA LYS A 185 -8.46 -9.60 23.96
C LYS A 185 -8.18 -8.31 24.73
N PRO A 186 -8.57 -7.14 24.23
CA PRO A 186 -8.36 -5.88 24.95
C PRO A 186 -9.17 -5.90 26.24
N ASP A 187 -8.58 -5.37 27.30
CA ASP A 187 -9.29 -5.17 28.56
C ASP A 187 -10.23 -3.96 28.39
N VAL A 188 -11.53 -4.24 28.29
CA VAL A 188 -12.57 -3.24 28.12
C VAL A 188 -12.59 -2.25 29.28
N ASN A 189 -12.28 -2.71 30.50
CA ASN A 189 -12.26 -1.82 31.67
C ASN A 189 -11.10 -0.82 31.60
N ALA A 190 -9.92 -1.25 31.10
CA ALA A 190 -8.79 -0.35 30.89
C ALA A 190 -9.06 0.72 29.80
N LEU A 191 -9.91 0.40 28.82
CA LEU A 191 -10.30 1.34 27.77
C LEU A 191 -11.32 2.37 28.26
N LEU A 192 -12.27 1.97 29.11
CA LEU A 192 -13.25 2.87 29.72
C LEU A 192 -12.58 3.90 30.65
N TYR A 193 -11.57 3.48 31.42
CA TYR A 193 -10.83 4.38 32.31
C TYR A 193 -10.02 5.45 31.56
N LYS A 194 -9.58 5.18 30.34
CA LYS A 194 -8.91 6.19 29.49
C LYS A 194 -9.87 7.20 28.85
N GLY A 195 -11.13 6.85 28.65
CA GLY A 195 -12.16 7.74 28.09
C GLY A 195 -12.59 8.87 29.03
N GLU A 196 -12.57 8.62 30.35
CA GLU A 196 -12.91 9.63 31.35
C GLU A 196 -11.84 10.72 31.59
N ALA A 197 -10.60 10.48 31.09
CA ALA A 197 -9.49 11.42 31.22
C ALA A 197 -9.49 12.54 30.15
N TYR A 198 -10.45 12.53 29.22
CA TYR A 198 -10.57 13.50 28.12
C TYR A 198 -11.91 14.22 28.07
N SER A 199 -12.70 14.16 29.16
CA SER A 199 -13.96 14.94 29.31
C SER A 199 -13.75 16.22 30.11
#